data_10ffafe4dc0a1d55b78c4a7e24d8ee08
#
_entry.id   10ffafe4dc0a1d55b78c4a7e24d8ee08
#
_cell.length_a   1.000
_cell.length_b   1.000
_cell.length_c   1.000
_cell.angle_alpha   90.00
_cell.angle_beta   90.00
_cell.angle_gamma   90.00
#
_symmetry.space_group_name_H-M   'P 1'
#
loop_
_entity.id
_entity.type
_entity.pdbx_description
1 polymer ?
#
loop_
_entity_poly.entity_id
_entity_poly.type
_entity_poly.pdbx_seq_one_letter_code
_entity_poly.pdbx_strand_id
1 'polypeptide(L)'
;MTLSAPLRQRFPRPPCSFALAIEKILNIEVPIRGQYIRVLFCEIGRILSHILNITTQALDVGALTPSLWGFEERETLMTFYERVSGSRLHANYFRPGGVHKDLPRGLSDDIVLFCESFPKVLDNLETLLTDNRIFKQRNVDIGIVTKQEAIEHSFSGVMLRGSGIPWDLRKSQPYECYKDFSFKIPVGKNGDCYDRYLCRIEEMRESVKIIKDCIKKMPPGPVKSIDGKITPPSKKDIKNSMEALIH
;
A
#
# COMPACT_ATOMS: atom_id res chain seq x y z
N MET A 1 28.03 -6.87 -2.53
CA MET A 1 27.69 -6.77 -1.10
C MET A 1 26.30 -7.36 -0.89
N THR A 2 26.21 -8.61 -0.48
CA THR A 2 24.95 -9.28 -0.19
C THR A 2 24.45 -8.75 1.17
N LEU A 3 23.46 -7.87 1.17
CA LEU A 3 22.74 -7.49 2.39
C LEU A 3 22.20 -8.76 3.03
N SER A 4 22.73 -9.06 4.23
CA SER A 4 22.49 -10.28 4.96
C SER A 4 21.01 -10.57 5.22
N ALA A 5 20.64 -11.83 5.17
CA ALA A 5 19.29 -12.36 5.39
C ALA A 5 18.47 -11.77 6.55
N PRO A 6 19.05 -11.32 7.70
CA PRO A 6 18.27 -10.75 8.81
C PRO A 6 17.59 -9.43 8.51
N LEU A 7 18.07 -8.61 7.56
CA LEU A 7 17.38 -7.37 7.18
C LEU A 7 16.14 -7.62 6.32
N ARG A 8 16.06 -8.77 5.63
CA ARG A 8 14.89 -9.16 4.84
C ARG A 8 13.64 -9.49 5.68
N GLN A 9 13.82 -9.89 6.93
CA GLN A 9 12.73 -10.36 7.80
C GLN A 9 12.08 -9.28 8.66
N ARG A 10 12.68 -8.09 8.77
CA ARG A 10 12.20 -7.04 9.70
C ARG A 10 11.13 -6.10 9.14
N PHE A 11 10.84 -6.10 7.85
CA PHE A 11 9.85 -5.20 7.28
C PHE A 11 8.58 -5.95 6.86
N PRO A 12 7.45 -5.73 7.56
CA PRO A 12 6.18 -6.42 7.29
C PRO A 12 5.48 -5.98 5.98
N ARG A 13 6.08 -5.07 5.22
CA ARG A 13 5.57 -4.59 3.92
C ARG A 13 6.67 -4.60 2.88
N PRO A 14 6.32 -4.69 1.58
CA PRO A 14 7.33 -4.51 0.54
C PRO A 14 8.02 -3.16 0.75
N PRO A 15 9.33 -3.13 0.94
CA PRO A 15 10.06 -1.91 1.27
C PRO A 15 10.22 -1.05 0.01
N CYS A 16 9.12 -0.44 -0.47
CA CYS A 16 9.16 0.45 -1.62
C CYS A 16 10.13 1.60 -1.38
N SER A 17 10.10 2.21 -0.20
CA SER A 17 11.00 3.29 0.19
C SER A 17 12.47 2.87 0.19
N PHE A 18 12.78 1.65 0.62
CA PHE A 18 14.14 1.12 0.60
C PHE A 18 14.64 0.89 -0.84
N ALA A 19 13.81 0.30 -1.71
CA ALA A 19 14.14 0.12 -3.11
C ALA A 19 14.37 1.48 -3.80
N LEU A 20 13.46 2.44 -3.61
CA LEU A 20 13.56 3.80 -4.16
C LEU A 20 14.82 4.54 -3.67
N ALA A 21 15.21 4.37 -2.40
CA ALA A 21 16.42 4.99 -1.86
C ALA A 21 17.68 4.45 -2.54
N ILE A 22 17.79 3.14 -2.71
CA ILE A 22 18.92 2.51 -3.42
C ILE A 22 18.93 2.92 -4.89
N GLU A 23 17.78 2.91 -5.56
CA GLU A 23 17.65 3.29 -6.96
C GLU A 23 18.07 4.74 -7.19
N LYS A 24 17.69 5.64 -6.28
CA LYS A 24 18.09 7.05 -6.33
C LYS A 24 19.60 7.24 -6.12
N ILE A 25 20.22 6.48 -5.21
CA ILE A 25 21.68 6.54 -4.95
C ILE A 25 22.47 6.01 -6.14
N LEU A 26 21.99 4.94 -6.76
CA LEU A 26 22.68 4.26 -7.86
C LEU A 26 22.23 4.74 -9.24
N ASN A 27 21.31 5.70 -9.33
CA ASN A 27 20.68 6.19 -10.57
C ASN A 27 20.14 5.04 -11.47
N ILE A 28 19.40 4.12 -10.83
CA ILE A 28 18.83 2.97 -11.54
C ILE A 28 17.48 3.37 -12.14
N GLU A 29 17.30 3.12 -13.43
CA GLU A 29 16.01 3.26 -14.09
C GLU A 29 15.18 2.00 -13.94
N VAL A 30 13.96 2.15 -13.42
CA VAL A 30 12.99 1.08 -13.26
C VAL A 30 12.08 1.04 -14.47
N PRO A 31 11.85 -0.12 -15.11
CA PRO A 31 10.92 -0.26 -16.22
C PRO A 31 9.49 0.19 -15.84
N ILE A 32 8.81 0.84 -16.77
CA ILE A 32 7.46 1.42 -16.54
C ILE A 32 6.49 0.37 -15.99
N ARG A 33 6.45 -0.84 -16.57
CA ARG A 33 5.61 -1.93 -16.06
C ARG A 33 5.91 -2.28 -14.60
N GLY A 34 7.19 -2.29 -14.22
CA GLY A 34 7.60 -2.51 -12.83
C GLY A 34 7.09 -1.43 -11.88
N GLN A 35 7.10 -0.17 -12.32
CA GLN A 35 6.55 0.95 -11.54
C GLN A 35 5.03 0.81 -11.33
N TYR A 36 4.28 0.46 -12.37
CA TYR A 36 2.83 0.21 -12.25
C TYR A 36 2.52 -0.92 -11.27
N ILE A 37 3.26 -2.03 -11.32
CA ILE A 37 3.09 -3.14 -10.37
C ILE A 37 3.39 -2.70 -8.94
N ARG A 38 4.43 -1.88 -8.74
CA ARG A 38 4.75 -1.34 -7.41
C ARG A 38 3.63 -0.45 -6.87
N VAL A 39 3.09 0.45 -7.68
CA VAL A 39 1.95 1.30 -7.28
C VAL A 39 0.74 0.44 -6.92
N LEU A 40 0.42 -0.57 -7.73
CA LEU A 40 -0.66 -1.51 -7.48
C LEU A 40 -0.55 -2.13 -6.08
N PHE A 41 0.60 -2.72 -5.76
CA PHE A 41 0.80 -3.36 -4.45
C PHE A 41 0.98 -2.36 -3.30
N CYS A 42 1.45 -1.14 -3.55
CA CYS A 42 1.44 -0.08 -2.53
C CYS A 42 0.02 0.30 -2.12
N GLU A 43 -0.90 0.41 -3.06
CA GLU A 43 -2.30 0.74 -2.77
C GLU A 43 -3.05 -0.44 -2.13
N ILE A 44 -2.78 -1.69 -2.54
CA ILE A 44 -3.28 -2.88 -1.83
C ILE A 44 -2.78 -2.88 -0.38
N GLY A 45 -1.50 -2.59 -0.15
CA GLY A 45 -0.93 -2.47 1.18
C GLY A 45 -1.54 -1.33 2.01
N ARG A 46 -1.95 -0.24 1.37
CA ARG A 46 -2.69 0.85 2.02
C ARG A 46 -4.05 0.38 2.49
N ILE A 47 -4.82 -0.29 1.64
CA ILE A 47 -6.12 -0.86 2.00
C ILE A 47 -5.97 -1.83 3.17
N LEU A 48 -5.02 -2.78 3.10
CA LEU A 48 -4.71 -3.72 4.18
C LEU A 48 -4.48 -3.02 5.53
N SER A 49 -3.72 -1.94 5.51
CA SER A 49 -3.37 -1.18 6.70
C SER A 49 -4.53 -0.37 7.26
N HIS A 50 -5.35 0.20 6.40
CA HIS A 50 -6.51 0.99 6.81
C HIS A 50 -7.62 0.11 7.36
N ILE A 51 -7.90 -1.05 6.74
CA ILE A 51 -8.83 -2.04 7.29
C ILE A 51 -8.38 -2.45 8.71
N LEU A 52 -7.10 -2.82 8.88
CA LEU A 52 -6.58 -3.20 10.19
C LEU A 52 -6.82 -2.11 11.22
N ASN A 53 -6.49 -0.87 10.87
CA ASN A 53 -6.61 0.25 11.80
C ASN A 53 -8.08 0.53 12.18
N ILE A 54 -8.99 0.55 11.21
CA ILE A 54 -10.41 0.82 11.46
C ILE A 54 -11.04 -0.29 12.31
N THR A 55 -10.73 -1.54 11.98
CA THR A 55 -11.31 -2.68 12.69
C THR A 55 -10.79 -2.81 14.12
N THR A 56 -9.52 -2.53 14.35
CA THR A 56 -8.95 -2.50 15.71
C THR A 56 -9.47 -1.30 16.52
N GLN A 57 -9.62 -0.13 15.91
CA GLN A 57 -10.26 1.02 16.57
C GLN A 57 -11.70 0.71 16.96
N ALA A 58 -12.46 0.05 16.10
CA ALA A 58 -13.82 -0.39 16.43
C ALA A 58 -13.84 -1.40 17.58
N LEU A 59 -12.87 -2.32 17.59
CA LEU A 59 -12.70 -3.30 18.67
C LEU A 59 -12.41 -2.62 20.01
N ASP A 60 -11.52 -1.62 20.04
CA ASP A 60 -11.18 -0.86 21.24
C ASP A 60 -12.38 -0.08 21.80
N VAL A 61 -13.29 0.35 20.94
CA VAL A 61 -14.57 0.98 21.33
C VAL A 61 -15.60 -0.06 21.80
N GLY A 62 -15.39 -1.35 21.52
CA GLY A 62 -16.26 -2.46 21.95
C GLY A 62 -17.06 -3.12 20.82
N ALA A 63 -16.86 -2.74 19.56
CA ALA A 63 -17.52 -3.33 18.40
C ALA A 63 -16.69 -4.49 17.82
N LEU A 64 -17.06 -5.74 18.11
CA LEU A 64 -16.35 -6.96 17.64
C LEU A 64 -16.62 -7.27 16.17
N THR A 65 -17.85 -7.10 15.70
CA THR A 65 -18.29 -7.50 14.35
C THR A 65 -17.47 -6.88 13.22
N PRO A 66 -17.13 -5.57 13.23
CA PRO A 66 -16.30 -4.97 12.19
C PRO A 66 -14.95 -5.64 12.03
N SER A 67 -14.36 -6.17 13.11
CA SER A 67 -13.07 -6.86 13.04
C SER A 67 -13.17 -8.16 12.27
N LEU A 68 -14.22 -8.93 12.44
CA LEU A 68 -14.44 -10.19 11.71
C LEU A 68 -14.61 -9.92 10.21
N TRP A 69 -15.48 -8.99 9.84
CA TRP A 69 -15.70 -8.64 8.44
C TRP A 69 -14.45 -8.06 7.77
N GLY A 70 -13.76 -7.15 8.44
CA GLY A 70 -12.55 -6.56 7.89
C GLY A 70 -11.40 -7.55 7.72
N PHE A 71 -11.30 -8.55 8.61
CA PHE A 71 -10.27 -9.59 8.48
C PHE A 71 -10.56 -10.60 7.37
N GLU A 72 -11.82 -10.84 7.01
CA GLU A 72 -12.20 -11.60 5.81
C GLU A 72 -11.66 -10.94 4.54
N GLU A 73 -11.87 -9.64 4.39
CA GLU A 73 -11.34 -8.89 3.25
C GLU A 73 -9.80 -8.82 3.24
N ARG A 74 -9.20 -8.71 4.43
CA ARG A 74 -7.73 -8.77 4.55
C ARG A 74 -7.17 -10.11 4.11
N GLU A 75 -7.86 -11.20 4.38
CA GLU A 75 -7.46 -12.54 3.95
C GLU A 75 -7.37 -12.61 2.42
N THR A 76 -8.37 -12.12 1.73
CA THR A 76 -8.39 -12.04 0.26
C THR A 76 -7.19 -11.23 -0.28
N LEU A 77 -6.93 -10.06 0.29
CA LEU A 77 -5.78 -9.22 -0.12
C LEU A 77 -4.43 -9.89 0.18
N MET A 78 -4.30 -10.60 1.30
CA MET A 78 -3.08 -11.36 1.62
C MET A 78 -2.83 -12.51 0.64
N THR A 79 -3.87 -13.12 0.10
CA THR A 79 -3.76 -14.14 -0.95
C THR A 79 -3.13 -13.56 -2.23
N PHE A 80 -3.42 -12.30 -2.57
CA PHE A 80 -2.76 -11.63 -3.71
C PHE A 80 -1.24 -11.48 -3.48
N TYR A 81 -0.82 -11.13 -2.27
CA TYR A 81 0.61 -11.09 -1.92
C TYR A 81 1.26 -12.47 -1.97
N GLU A 82 0.58 -13.49 -1.49
CA GLU A 82 1.06 -14.87 -1.53
C GLU A 82 1.30 -15.35 -2.96
N ARG A 83 0.38 -15.06 -3.88
CA ARG A 83 0.49 -15.45 -5.30
C ARG A 83 1.71 -14.85 -6.01
N VAL A 84 2.13 -13.64 -5.64
CA VAL A 84 3.27 -12.96 -6.28
C VAL A 84 4.60 -13.20 -5.57
N SER A 85 4.60 -13.40 -4.27
CA SER A 85 5.82 -13.46 -3.45
C SER A 85 6.03 -14.78 -2.73
N GLY A 86 4.99 -15.60 -2.56
CA GLY A 86 4.98 -16.80 -1.73
C GLY A 86 4.79 -16.50 -0.23
N SER A 87 4.63 -15.24 0.15
CA SER A 87 4.40 -14.82 1.54
C SER A 87 3.15 -13.97 1.64
N ARG A 88 2.32 -14.23 2.66
CA ARG A 88 1.05 -13.54 2.88
C ARG A 88 1.23 -12.14 3.45
N LEU A 89 2.15 -11.97 4.39
CA LEU A 89 2.35 -10.72 5.13
C LEU A 89 3.72 -10.08 4.84
N HIS A 90 4.80 -10.84 4.94
CA HIS A 90 6.18 -10.36 4.76
C HIS A 90 6.65 -10.61 3.33
N ALA A 91 6.00 -9.98 2.37
CA ALA A 91 6.32 -10.13 0.96
C ALA A 91 7.64 -9.41 0.60
N ASN A 92 8.60 -10.12 0.04
CA ASN A 92 9.81 -9.57 -0.54
C ASN A 92 9.66 -9.48 -2.07
N TYR A 93 8.68 -8.71 -2.52
CA TYR A 93 8.33 -8.60 -3.93
C TYR A 93 9.05 -7.46 -4.63
N PHE A 94 9.16 -6.30 -3.98
CA PHE A 94 9.91 -5.15 -4.50
C PHE A 94 11.41 -5.37 -4.31
N ARG A 95 12.17 -5.06 -5.34
CA ARG A 95 13.64 -5.16 -5.33
C ARG A 95 14.22 -3.97 -6.07
N PRO A 96 15.43 -3.52 -5.72
CA PRO A 96 16.10 -2.52 -6.52
C PRO A 96 16.12 -2.93 -8.02
N GLY A 97 15.74 -2.00 -8.88
CA GLY A 97 15.60 -2.23 -10.32
C GLY A 97 14.25 -2.80 -10.76
N GLY A 98 13.25 -2.97 -9.90
CA GLY A 98 11.91 -3.41 -10.29
C GLY A 98 11.21 -4.33 -9.29
N VAL A 99 10.55 -5.39 -9.78
CA VAL A 99 9.86 -6.41 -8.97
C VAL A 99 10.43 -7.80 -9.23
N HIS A 100 10.23 -8.71 -8.29
CA HIS A 100 10.85 -10.05 -8.37
C HIS A 100 10.40 -10.86 -9.59
N LYS A 101 9.09 -10.85 -9.88
CA LYS A 101 8.46 -11.56 -11.01
C LYS A 101 7.31 -10.73 -11.53
N ASP A 102 6.87 -11.01 -12.76
CA ASP A 102 5.64 -10.44 -13.31
C ASP A 102 4.40 -11.00 -12.60
N LEU A 103 3.25 -10.36 -12.81
CA LEU A 103 1.98 -10.79 -12.26
C LEU A 103 1.62 -12.19 -12.77
N PRO A 104 1.18 -13.12 -11.90
CA PRO A 104 0.63 -14.40 -12.32
C PRO A 104 -0.60 -14.21 -13.20
N ARG A 105 -0.82 -15.15 -14.11
CA ARG A 105 -2.02 -15.15 -14.97
C ARG A 105 -3.28 -15.18 -14.12
N GLY A 106 -4.28 -14.37 -14.48
CA GLY A 106 -5.56 -14.27 -13.79
C GLY A 106 -5.55 -13.43 -12.50
N LEU A 107 -4.39 -13.01 -12.00
CA LEU A 107 -4.35 -12.19 -10.77
C LEU A 107 -4.96 -10.79 -10.98
N SER A 108 -4.74 -10.19 -12.14
CA SER A 108 -5.34 -8.88 -12.49
C SER A 108 -6.87 -8.92 -12.46
N ASP A 109 -7.44 -10.02 -12.97
CA ASP A 109 -8.90 -10.18 -13.03
C ASP A 109 -9.48 -10.36 -11.63
N ASP A 110 -8.81 -11.17 -10.78
CA ASP A 110 -9.22 -11.35 -9.40
C ASP A 110 -9.13 -10.04 -8.59
N ILE A 111 -8.11 -9.22 -8.83
CA ILE A 111 -8.00 -7.90 -8.18
C ILE A 111 -9.12 -6.96 -8.66
N VAL A 112 -9.51 -7.00 -9.94
CA VAL A 112 -10.64 -6.21 -10.44
C VAL A 112 -11.94 -6.65 -9.77
N LEU A 113 -12.21 -7.96 -9.68
CA LEU A 113 -13.38 -8.49 -8.99
C LEU A 113 -13.43 -8.05 -7.52
N PHE A 114 -12.30 -8.12 -6.82
CA PHE A 114 -12.19 -7.59 -5.46
C PHE A 114 -12.54 -6.09 -5.41
N CYS A 115 -12.00 -5.29 -6.32
CA CYS A 115 -12.27 -3.86 -6.37
C CYS A 115 -13.76 -3.53 -6.69
N GLU A 116 -14.50 -4.43 -7.31
CA GLU A 116 -15.94 -4.26 -7.56
C GLU A 116 -16.80 -4.58 -6.33
N SER A 117 -16.41 -5.58 -5.53
CA SER A 117 -17.12 -6.00 -4.31
C SER A 117 -16.80 -5.12 -3.10
N PHE A 118 -15.55 -4.72 -2.95
CA PHE A 118 -15.04 -4.03 -1.77
C PHE A 118 -15.78 -2.73 -1.37
N PRO A 119 -16.25 -1.87 -2.30
CA PRO A 119 -17.04 -0.69 -1.91
C PRO A 119 -18.30 -1.03 -1.12
N LYS A 120 -18.96 -2.15 -1.40
CA LYS A 120 -20.14 -2.61 -0.64
C LYS A 120 -19.78 -2.98 0.80
N VAL A 121 -18.61 -3.57 0.99
CA VAL A 121 -18.11 -3.89 2.33
C VAL A 121 -17.81 -2.61 3.12
N LEU A 122 -17.23 -1.60 2.46
CA LEU A 122 -17.03 -0.28 3.08
C LEU A 122 -18.36 0.37 3.48
N ASP A 123 -19.37 0.32 2.61
CA ASP A 123 -20.70 0.86 2.90
C ASP A 123 -21.35 0.16 4.11
N ASN A 124 -21.19 -1.15 4.22
CA ASN A 124 -21.65 -1.93 5.37
C ASN A 124 -20.93 -1.52 6.67
N LEU A 125 -19.61 -1.33 6.62
CA LEU A 125 -18.82 -0.86 7.76
C LEU A 125 -19.22 0.55 8.18
N GLU A 126 -19.46 1.45 7.22
CA GLU A 126 -19.92 2.81 7.49
C GLU A 126 -21.32 2.81 8.13
N THR A 127 -22.23 2.02 7.61
CA THR A 127 -23.59 1.90 8.19
C THR A 127 -23.53 1.44 9.66
N LEU A 128 -22.59 0.57 9.99
CA LEU A 128 -22.44 0.05 11.35
C LEU A 128 -21.74 1.05 12.29
N LEU A 129 -20.76 1.81 11.80
CA LEU A 129 -19.85 2.62 12.63
C LEU A 129 -20.13 4.12 12.53
N THR A 130 -20.28 4.66 11.31
CA THR A 130 -20.25 6.11 11.07
C THR A 130 -21.36 6.83 11.83
N ASP A 131 -22.60 6.34 11.77
CA ASP A 131 -23.73 6.96 12.44
C ASP A 131 -24.05 6.38 13.82
N ASN A 132 -23.25 5.44 14.27
CA ASN A 132 -23.43 4.83 15.59
C ASN A 132 -23.16 5.85 16.71
N ARG A 133 -24.14 6.05 17.57
CA ARG A 133 -24.06 7.02 18.68
C ARG A 133 -22.90 6.69 19.63
N ILE A 134 -22.70 5.43 19.94
CA ILE A 134 -21.63 4.99 20.86
C ILE A 134 -20.27 5.27 20.24
N PHE A 135 -20.09 4.91 18.96
CA PHE A 135 -18.85 5.14 18.22
C PHE A 135 -18.52 6.64 18.12
N LYS A 136 -19.52 7.49 17.81
CA LYS A 136 -19.35 8.95 17.79
C LYS A 136 -18.93 9.49 19.16
N GLN A 137 -19.64 9.15 20.23
CA GLN A 137 -19.32 9.63 21.58
C GLN A 137 -17.94 9.21 22.08
N ARG A 138 -17.38 8.12 21.53
CA ARG A 138 -16.06 7.61 21.91
C ARG A 138 -14.92 8.14 21.01
N ASN A 139 -15.22 8.82 19.93
CA ASN A 139 -14.20 9.26 18.94
C ASN A 139 -14.27 10.77 18.64
N VAL A 140 -15.44 11.41 18.73
CA VAL A 140 -15.59 12.84 18.48
C VAL A 140 -15.00 13.62 19.65
N ASP A 141 -14.24 14.65 19.35
CA ASP A 141 -13.53 15.52 20.30
C ASP A 141 -12.53 14.78 21.22
N ILE A 142 -12.10 13.58 20.82
CA ILE A 142 -11.12 12.77 21.55
C ILE A 142 -9.82 12.69 20.77
N GLY A 143 -8.69 12.92 21.46
CA GLY A 143 -7.36 12.86 20.86
C GLY A 143 -7.16 13.94 19.79
N ILE A 144 -7.63 15.13 20.06
CA ILE A 144 -7.50 16.30 19.17
C ILE A 144 -6.01 16.65 19.04
N VAL A 145 -5.58 16.81 17.80
CA VAL A 145 -4.25 17.30 17.45
C VAL A 145 -4.42 18.51 16.55
N THR A 146 -3.95 19.65 17.02
CA THR A 146 -3.99 20.91 16.25
C THR A 146 -3.01 20.87 15.07
N LYS A 147 -3.20 21.75 14.08
CA LYS A 147 -2.30 21.87 12.94
C LYS A 147 -0.86 22.17 13.36
N GLN A 148 -0.71 23.03 14.37
CA GLN A 148 0.60 23.44 14.88
C GLN A 148 1.31 22.26 15.55
N GLU A 149 0.66 21.59 16.49
CA GLU A 149 1.19 20.38 17.14
C GLU A 149 1.56 19.29 16.13
N ALA A 150 0.73 19.09 15.10
CA ALA A 150 0.99 18.10 14.06
C ALA A 150 2.29 18.37 13.29
N ILE A 151 2.61 19.64 13.06
CA ILE A 151 3.87 20.07 12.41
C ILE A 151 5.04 19.97 13.39
N GLU A 152 4.91 20.45 14.62
CA GLU A 152 5.96 20.45 15.64
C GLU A 152 6.41 19.01 15.98
N HIS A 153 5.44 18.07 16.06
CA HIS A 153 5.71 16.66 16.28
C HIS A 153 6.03 15.87 15.02
N SER A 154 6.18 16.52 13.86
CA SER A 154 6.53 15.88 12.58
C SER A 154 5.55 14.77 12.18
N PHE A 155 4.26 14.95 12.44
CA PHE A 155 3.25 13.99 12.03
C PHE A 155 3.13 13.92 10.50
N SER A 156 2.77 12.75 10.01
CA SER A 156 2.59 12.49 8.58
C SER A 156 1.35 11.62 8.33
N GLY A 157 1.01 11.44 7.05
CA GLY A 157 -0.09 10.57 6.66
C GLY A 157 -1.45 11.05 7.16
N VAL A 158 -2.28 10.11 7.60
CA VAL A 158 -3.65 10.37 8.07
C VAL A 158 -3.68 11.26 9.32
N MET A 159 -2.67 11.17 10.19
CA MET A 159 -2.59 12.02 11.37
C MET A 159 -2.53 13.51 10.97
N LEU A 160 -1.68 13.85 10.02
CA LEU A 160 -1.54 15.21 9.51
C LEU A 160 -2.79 15.66 8.72
N ARG A 161 -3.33 14.79 7.88
CA ARG A 161 -4.53 15.09 7.08
C ARG A 161 -5.78 15.22 7.96
N GLY A 162 -5.90 14.42 9.01
CA GLY A 162 -6.97 14.56 10.02
C GLY A 162 -6.97 15.93 10.68
N SER A 163 -5.81 16.51 10.93
CA SER A 163 -5.65 17.88 11.49
C SER A 163 -5.86 19.01 10.47
N GLY A 164 -6.29 18.71 9.24
CA GLY A 164 -6.67 19.70 8.25
C GLY A 164 -5.56 20.20 7.33
N ILE A 165 -4.45 19.47 7.21
CA ILE A 165 -3.35 19.78 6.31
C ILE A 165 -3.38 18.84 5.09
N PRO A 166 -3.64 19.32 3.87
CA PRO A 166 -3.76 18.50 2.67
C PRO A 166 -2.40 18.08 2.11
N TRP A 167 -1.60 17.35 2.89
CA TRP A 167 -0.28 16.92 2.48
C TRP A 167 -0.23 15.42 2.17
N ASP A 168 0.18 15.08 0.95
CA ASP A 168 0.40 13.72 0.49
C ASP A 168 1.60 13.66 -0.44
N LEU A 169 2.59 12.84 -0.10
CA LEU A 169 3.82 12.66 -0.89
C LEU A 169 3.53 12.20 -2.33
N ARG A 170 2.47 11.45 -2.55
CA ARG A 170 2.08 11.00 -3.89
C ARG A 170 1.72 12.15 -4.84
N LYS A 171 1.38 13.34 -4.29
CA LYS A 171 1.10 14.57 -5.05
C LYS A 171 2.18 15.64 -4.91
N SER A 172 2.73 15.82 -3.71
CA SER A 172 3.74 16.87 -3.46
C SER A 172 5.09 16.50 -4.06
N GLN A 173 5.48 15.22 -3.99
CA GLN A 173 6.71 14.68 -4.57
C GLN A 173 6.41 13.32 -5.22
N PRO A 174 5.72 13.31 -6.39
CA PRO A 174 5.30 12.07 -7.02
C PRO A 174 6.50 11.16 -7.31
N TYR A 175 6.37 9.93 -6.88
CA TYR A 175 7.33 8.86 -7.16
C TYR A 175 6.66 7.79 -8.02
N GLU A 176 7.45 6.98 -8.70
CA GLU A 176 6.96 5.99 -9.66
C GLU A 176 5.96 6.63 -10.67
N CYS A 177 4.90 5.94 -11.01
CA CYS A 177 3.87 6.45 -11.94
C CYS A 177 2.67 7.13 -11.26
N TYR A 178 2.78 7.62 -10.00
CA TYR A 178 1.64 8.31 -9.36
C TYR A 178 1.18 9.58 -10.07
N LYS A 179 2.02 10.18 -10.91
CA LYS A 179 1.65 11.35 -11.75
C LYS A 179 0.52 11.04 -12.74
N ASP A 180 0.39 9.77 -13.15
CA ASP A 180 -0.56 9.34 -14.16
C ASP A 180 -1.96 9.09 -13.60
N PHE A 181 -2.11 9.17 -12.27
CA PHE A 181 -3.36 8.88 -11.57
C PHE A 181 -3.99 10.13 -10.99
N SER A 182 -5.31 10.24 -11.18
CA SER A 182 -6.11 11.30 -10.55
C SER A 182 -6.83 10.74 -9.32
N PHE A 183 -6.53 11.28 -8.15
CA PHE A 183 -7.19 10.93 -6.89
C PHE A 183 -7.34 12.15 -5.99
N LYS A 184 -8.29 12.10 -5.05
CA LYS A 184 -8.50 13.15 -4.07
C LYS A 184 -7.71 12.86 -2.80
N ILE A 185 -7.32 13.91 -2.08
CA ILE A 185 -6.72 13.80 -0.75
C ILE A 185 -7.82 14.11 0.26
N PRO A 186 -8.29 13.14 1.04
CA PRO A 186 -9.25 13.42 2.11
C PRO A 186 -8.58 14.22 3.23
N VAL A 187 -9.28 15.23 3.75
CA VAL A 187 -8.76 16.12 4.77
C VAL A 187 -9.83 16.31 5.85
N GLY A 188 -9.47 16.04 7.09
CA GLY A 188 -10.30 16.31 8.27
C GLY A 188 -10.33 17.78 8.64
N LYS A 189 -11.13 18.13 9.62
CA LYS A 189 -11.31 19.51 10.12
C LYS A 189 -10.91 19.65 11.57
N ASN A 190 -11.32 18.71 12.42
CA ASN A 190 -11.22 18.81 13.88
C ASN A 190 -9.93 18.21 14.44
N GLY A 191 -9.26 17.34 13.68
CA GLY A 191 -8.04 16.67 14.14
C GLY A 191 -8.28 15.59 15.20
N ASP A 192 -9.50 15.08 15.33
CA ASP A 192 -9.89 14.08 16.30
C ASP A 192 -9.82 12.64 15.76
N CYS A 193 -10.11 11.66 16.61
CA CYS A 193 -10.12 10.25 16.22
C CYS A 193 -11.18 9.95 15.17
N TYR A 194 -12.31 10.66 15.18
CA TYR A 194 -13.39 10.48 14.23
C TYR A 194 -13.01 10.96 12.83
N ASP A 195 -12.39 12.12 12.71
CA ASP A 195 -11.90 12.64 11.42
C ASP A 195 -10.82 11.72 10.81
N ARG A 196 -9.93 11.18 11.65
CA ARG A 196 -8.94 10.19 11.21
C ARG A 196 -9.56 8.90 10.67
N TYR A 197 -10.66 8.46 11.29
CA TYR A 197 -11.45 7.33 10.80
C TYR A 197 -12.06 7.64 9.42
N LEU A 198 -12.74 8.79 9.28
CA LEU A 198 -13.34 9.21 8.01
C LEU A 198 -12.29 9.34 6.89
N CYS A 199 -11.14 9.94 7.19
CA CYS A 199 -10.05 10.03 6.22
C CYS A 199 -9.59 8.65 5.73
N ARG A 200 -9.52 7.65 6.59
CA ARG A 200 -9.12 6.28 6.19
C ARG A 200 -10.16 5.61 5.29
N ILE A 201 -11.43 5.80 5.58
CA ILE A 201 -12.52 5.28 4.71
C ILE A 201 -12.40 5.87 3.31
N GLU A 202 -12.31 7.20 3.22
CA GLU A 202 -12.17 7.86 1.92
C GLU A 202 -10.87 7.49 1.19
N GLU A 203 -9.77 7.35 1.90
CA GLU A 203 -8.50 6.89 1.31
C GLU A 203 -8.61 5.48 0.72
N MET A 204 -9.36 4.58 1.35
CA MET A 204 -9.59 3.25 0.77
C MET A 204 -10.42 3.32 -0.52
N ARG A 205 -11.43 4.19 -0.59
CA ARG A 205 -12.22 4.42 -1.81
C ARG A 205 -11.34 4.97 -2.94
N GLU A 206 -10.46 5.93 -2.63
CA GLU A 206 -9.52 6.46 -3.62
C GLU A 206 -8.47 5.43 -4.05
N SER A 207 -7.97 4.59 -3.12
CA SER A 207 -7.04 3.50 -3.44
C SER A 207 -7.64 2.48 -4.39
N VAL A 208 -8.93 2.14 -4.24
CA VAL A 208 -9.65 1.27 -5.19
C VAL A 208 -9.69 1.87 -6.60
N LYS A 209 -9.89 3.19 -6.73
CA LYS A 209 -9.86 3.87 -8.03
C LYS A 209 -8.47 3.79 -8.66
N ILE A 210 -7.42 4.07 -7.88
CA ILE A 210 -6.03 3.99 -8.35
C ILE A 210 -5.71 2.56 -8.82
N ILE A 211 -6.12 1.53 -8.07
CA ILE A 211 -5.90 0.12 -8.43
C ILE A 211 -6.56 -0.21 -9.78
N LYS A 212 -7.84 0.18 -9.97
CA LYS A 212 -8.57 -0.03 -11.22
C LYS A 212 -7.89 0.66 -12.40
N ASP A 213 -7.48 1.91 -12.22
CA ASP A 213 -6.80 2.69 -13.26
C ASP A 213 -5.41 2.12 -13.57
N CYS A 214 -4.70 1.65 -12.54
CA CYS A 214 -3.40 1.02 -12.68
C CYS A 214 -3.46 -0.23 -13.57
N ILE A 215 -4.44 -1.11 -13.33
CA ILE A 215 -4.62 -2.33 -14.13
C ILE A 215 -4.96 -1.99 -15.59
N LYS A 216 -5.82 -0.97 -15.80
CA LYS A 216 -6.22 -0.54 -17.15
C LYS A 216 -5.08 0.09 -17.95
N LYS A 217 -4.20 0.86 -17.29
CA LYS A 217 -3.12 1.62 -17.94
C LYS A 217 -1.81 0.86 -18.00
N MET A 218 -1.69 -0.29 -17.34
CA MET A 218 -0.44 -1.05 -17.24
C MET A 218 0.07 -1.50 -18.63
N PRO A 219 1.24 -1.02 -19.09
CA PRO A 219 1.79 -1.42 -20.39
C PRO A 219 2.40 -2.83 -20.32
N PRO A 220 2.50 -3.55 -21.44
CA PRO A 220 3.35 -4.73 -21.56
C PRO A 220 4.83 -4.32 -21.53
N GLY A 221 5.71 -5.20 -21.03
CA GLY A 221 7.13 -4.91 -21.02
C GLY A 221 7.90 -5.63 -19.89
N PRO A 222 9.19 -5.34 -19.75
CA PRO A 222 10.00 -5.90 -18.69
C PRO A 222 9.57 -5.36 -17.32
N VAL A 223 9.77 -6.17 -16.28
CA VAL A 223 9.43 -5.83 -14.89
C VAL A 223 10.67 -5.57 -14.02
N LYS A 224 11.86 -5.78 -14.60
CA LYS A 224 13.17 -5.58 -13.97
C LYS A 224 14.09 -4.81 -14.89
N SER A 225 15.04 -4.08 -14.29
CA SER A 225 16.16 -3.50 -15.03
C SER A 225 16.96 -4.60 -15.74
N ILE A 226 17.46 -4.27 -16.92
CA ILE A 226 18.28 -5.18 -17.76
C ILE A 226 19.74 -5.20 -17.28
N ASP A 227 20.14 -4.22 -16.45
CA ASP A 227 21.52 -4.14 -15.96
C ASP A 227 21.87 -5.36 -15.08
N GLY A 228 22.80 -6.15 -15.54
CA GLY A 228 23.27 -7.35 -14.86
C GLY A 228 23.94 -7.08 -13.51
N LYS A 229 24.46 -5.88 -13.26
CA LYS A 229 25.00 -5.48 -11.95
C LYS A 229 23.94 -5.30 -10.88
N ILE A 230 22.70 -5.09 -11.28
CA ILE A 230 21.57 -4.81 -10.39
C ILE A 230 20.68 -6.03 -10.25
N THR A 231 20.38 -6.67 -11.39
CA THR A 231 19.47 -7.81 -11.45
C THR A 231 20.29 -9.09 -11.68
N PRO A 232 20.23 -10.07 -10.74
CA PRO A 232 20.96 -11.31 -10.93
C PRO A 232 20.49 -12.06 -12.18
N PRO A 233 21.38 -12.77 -12.87
CA PRO A 233 21.06 -13.59 -14.03
C PRO A 233 19.96 -14.62 -13.75
N SER A 234 19.39 -15.20 -14.80
CA SER A 234 18.38 -16.24 -14.63
C SER A 234 18.98 -17.47 -13.92
N LYS A 235 18.14 -18.21 -13.16
CA LYS A 235 18.59 -19.46 -12.50
C LYS A 235 19.15 -20.48 -13.49
N LYS A 236 18.70 -20.45 -14.75
CA LYS A 236 19.19 -21.32 -15.81
C LYS A 236 20.59 -20.92 -16.23
N ASP A 237 20.83 -19.61 -16.40
CA ASP A 237 22.13 -19.10 -16.83
C ASP A 237 23.17 -19.29 -15.72
N ILE A 238 22.83 -19.04 -14.44
CA ILE A 238 23.70 -19.29 -13.28
C ILE A 238 24.15 -20.76 -13.21
N LYS A 239 23.32 -21.70 -13.66
CA LYS A 239 23.68 -23.13 -13.65
C LYS A 239 24.54 -23.55 -14.86
N ASN A 240 24.48 -22.82 -15.95
CA ASN A 240 25.06 -23.23 -17.22
C ASN A 240 26.26 -22.37 -17.68
N SER A 241 26.48 -21.20 -17.02
CA SER A 241 27.56 -20.28 -17.39
C SER A 241 28.33 -19.87 -16.15
N MET A 242 29.66 -19.98 -16.21
CA MET A 242 30.55 -19.50 -15.15
C MET A 242 30.50 -17.99 -15.01
N GLU A 243 30.35 -17.24 -16.09
CA GLU A 243 30.23 -15.79 -16.09
C GLU A 243 29.00 -15.36 -15.32
N ALA A 244 27.85 -16.03 -15.57
CA ALA A 244 26.60 -15.76 -14.85
C ALA A 244 26.66 -16.18 -13.36
N LEU A 245 27.53 -17.12 -12.99
CA LEU A 245 27.74 -17.53 -11.60
C LEU A 245 28.61 -16.52 -10.83
N ILE A 246 29.62 -15.95 -11.50
CA ILE A 246 30.57 -14.98 -10.93
C ILE A 246 29.88 -13.62 -10.74
N HIS A 247 28.97 -13.25 -11.62
CA HIS A 247 28.27 -11.98 -11.65
C HIS A 247 27.19 -11.90 -10.55
#